data_8fc23a19ccc9c301bd6d32ff90b08954
#
_entry.id   8fc23a19ccc9c301bd6d32ff90b08954
#
_cell.length_a   1.000
_cell.length_b   1.000
_cell.length_c   1.000
_cell.angle_alpha   90.00
_cell.angle_beta   90.00
_cell.angle_gamma   90.00
#
_symmetry.space_group_name_H-M   'P 1'
#
loop_
_entity.id
_entity.type
_entity.pdbx_description
1 polymer ?
#
loop_
_entity_poly.entity_id
_entity_poly.type
_entity_poly.pdbx_seq_one_letter_code
_entity_poly.pdbx_strand_id
1 'polypeptide(L)'
;MGPKGMDKMLVSQDGDVTVTNDGATIVENMNIEHPIAKLLVELSKSQDDEIGDGTTGVVVLAGALLEQAQKLLDKGLHPLQIIEGFDKGCKYALDNLDEIKKEIKFDTNQIEELKKAAKTALCSKVVSKYQDKFAEIAVNAVLAVADSSRKDVNFDLIKIVGKVGGNLEDIQLIEGIVLDKEMSHPQMPKKVSDASICILNIPFEPPKPKSKYNIDIKSSEDYKKLYEKEQNYLKKWLTA
;
A
#
# COMPACT_ATOMS: atom_id res chain seq x y z
N MET A 1 -4.59 -2.21 -21.22
CA MET A 1 -5.69 -2.74 -20.40
C MET A 1 -5.81 -4.25 -20.59
N GLY A 2 -6.14 -4.95 -19.52
CA GLY A 2 -6.33 -6.38 -19.52
C GLY A 2 -5.04 -7.18 -19.76
N PRO A 3 -5.14 -8.51 -20.03
CA PRO A 3 -3.98 -9.41 -20.12
C PRO A 3 -2.97 -9.07 -21.22
N LYS A 4 -3.38 -8.26 -22.20
CA LYS A 4 -2.52 -7.76 -23.29
C LYS A 4 -1.96 -6.36 -23.01
N GLY A 5 -2.22 -5.80 -21.83
CA GLY A 5 -1.66 -4.52 -21.41
C GLY A 5 -0.15 -4.59 -21.36
N MET A 6 0.49 -3.49 -21.77
CA MET A 6 1.94 -3.36 -21.72
C MET A 6 2.34 -2.39 -20.62
N ASP A 7 3.43 -2.73 -19.95
CA ASP A 7 4.02 -1.85 -18.95
C ASP A 7 4.55 -0.57 -19.62
N LYS A 8 4.46 0.55 -18.90
CA LYS A 8 5.00 1.84 -19.31
C LYS A 8 6.21 2.16 -18.47
N MET A 9 7.23 2.68 -19.09
CA MET A 9 8.39 3.23 -18.42
C MET A 9 8.23 4.75 -18.37
N LEU A 10 8.17 5.29 -17.19
CA LEU A 10 8.08 6.72 -16.92
C LEU A 10 9.44 7.19 -16.41
N VAL A 11 9.94 8.28 -16.96
CA VAL A 11 11.19 8.89 -16.50
C VAL A 11 10.86 10.28 -15.99
N SER A 12 11.15 10.54 -14.72
CA SER A 12 10.95 11.84 -14.10
C SER A 12 12.01 12.84 -14.57
N GLN A 13 11.82 14.14 -14.28
CA GLN A 13 12.82 15.16 -14.58
C GLN A 13 14.13 14.96 -13.83
N ASP A 14 14.07 14.32 -12.66
CA ASP A 14 15.22 14.01 -11.82
C ASP A 14 15.95 12.72 -12.23
N GLY A 15 15.44 12.04 -13.27
CA GLY A 15 16.03 10.82 -13.84
C GLY A 15 15.55 9.53 -13.18
N ASP A 16 14.61 9.57 -12.27
CA ASP A 16 14.01 8.39 -11.67
C ASP A 16 13.15 7.64 -12.69
N VAL A 17 13.30 6.32 -12.72
CA VAL A 17 12.59 5.44 -13.64
C VAL A 17 11.55 4.62 -12.90
N THR A 18 10.29 4.79 -13.28
CA THR A 18 9.17 4.00 -12.77
C THR A 18 8.60 3.13 -13.88
N VAL A 19 8.50 1.83 -13.65
CA VAL A 19 7.88 0.89 -14.60
C VAL A 19 6.56 0.41 -14.01
N THR A 20 5.47 0.73 -14.69
CA THR A 20 4.12 0.39 -14.23
C THR A 20 3.15 0.23 -15.40
N ASN A 21 2.06 -0.48 -15.18
CA ASN A 21 0.90 -0.50 -16.06
C ASN A 21 -0.38 -0.01 -15.36
N ASP A 22 -0.23 0.45 -14.14
CA ASP A 22 -1.35 1.02 -13.38
C ASP A 22 -1.73 2.41 -13.87
N GLY A 23 -3.02 2.63 -14.12
CA GLY A 23 -3.50 3.87 -14.72
C GLY A 23 -3.35 5.08 -13.82
N ALA A 24 -3.64 4.95 -12.52
CA ALA A 24 -3.49 6.04 -11.57
C ALA A 24 -2.03 6.48 -11.48
N THR A 25 -1.12 5.54 -11.25
CA THR A 25 0.32 5.80 -11.19
C THR A 25 0.86 6.44 -12.49
N ILE A 26 0.36 6.00 -13.66
CA ILE A 26 0.77 6.58 -14.94
C ILE A 26 0.36 8.04 -15.03
N VAL A 27 -0.93 8.36 -14.78
CA VAL A 27 -1.44 9.72 -14.97
C VAL A 27 -0.92 10.69 -13.89
N GLU A 28 -0.68 10.22 -12.67
CA GLU A 28 -0.07 11.03 -11.60
C GLU A 28 1.37 11.46 -11.93
N ASN A 29 2.15 10.55 -12.52
CA ASN A 29 3.54 10.84 -12.89
C ASN A 29 3.66 11.58 -14.25
N MET A 30 2.57 11.81 -14.96
CA MET A 30 2.56 12.64 -16.14
C MET A 30 2.56 14.13 -15.78
N ASN A 31 3.43 14.91 -16.41
CA ASN A 31 3.42 16.37 -16.23
C ASN A 31 2.24 16.99 -17.01
N ILE A 32 1.09 17.10 -16.34
CA ILE A 32 -0.14 17.64 -16.92
C ILE A 32 -0.35 19.08 -16.42
N GLU A 33 -0.30 20.03 -17.34
CA GLU A 33 -0.46 21.45 -17.03
C GLU A 33 -1.93 21.92 -17.14
N HIS A 34 -2.70 21.34 -18.09
CA HIS A 34 -4.05 21.78 -18.39
C HIS A 34 -5.02 21.48 -17.22
N PRO A 35 -5.77 22.49 -16.69
CA PRO A 35 -6.63 22.31 -15.52
C PRO A 35 -7.70 21.22 -15.69
N ILE A 36 -8.34 21.15 -16.87
CA ILE A 36 -9.38 20.13 -17.12
C ILE A 36 -8.75 18.73 -17.22
N ALA A 37 -7.54 18.59 -17.76
CA ALA A 37 -6.87 17.32 -17.80
C ALA A 37 -6.48 16.84 -16.38
N LYS A 38 -6.19 17.76 -15.46
CA LYS A 38 -5.99 17.42 -14.03
C LYS A 38 -7.24 16.80 -13.39
N LEU A 39 -8.44 17.18 -13.81
CA LEU A 39 -9.66 16.53 -13.32
C LEU A 39 -9.73 15.04 -13.72
N LEU A 40 -9.19 14.68 -14.89
CA LEU A 40 -9.09 13.26 -15.29
C LEU A 40 -8.07 12.49 -14.45
N VAL A 41 -7.00 13.16 -14.01
CA VAL A 41 -6.04 12.57 -13.04
C VAL A 41 -6.73 12.30 -11.72
N GLU A 42 -7.43 13.30 -11.18
CA GLU A 42 -8.20 13.17 -9.93
C GLU A 42 -9.30 12.09 -10.04
N LEU A 43 -9.93 11.95 -11.19
CA LEU A 43 -10.90 10.87 -11.46
C LEU A 43 -10.23 9.49 -11.34
N SER A 44 -9.03 9.32 -11.93
CA SER A 44 -8.29 8.06 -11.83
C SER A 44 -7.86 7.76 -10.42
N LYS A 45 -7.42 8.78 -9.69
CA LYS A 45 -7.00 8.68 -8.29
C LYS A 45 -8.16 8.32 -7.36
N SER A 46 -9.31 8.98 -7.51
CA SER A 46 -10.51 8.64 -6.75
C SER A 46 -10.96 7.20 -6.99
N GLN A 47 -10.85 6.71 -8.22
CA GLN A 47 -11.12 5.30 -8.54
C GLN A 47 -10.13 4.36 -7.85
N ASP A 48 -8.85 4.75 -7.76
CA ASP A 48 -7.83 3.98 -7.07
C ASP A 48 -8.05 3.93 -5.56
N ASP A 49 -8.34 5.07 -4.95
CA ASP A 49 -8.58 5.21 -3.52
C ASP A 49 -9.82 4.43 -3.05
N GLU A 50 -10.90 4.42 -3.85
CA GLU A 50 -12.16 3.80 -3.45
C GLU A 50 -12.27 2.31 -3.82
N ILE A 51 -11.73 1.93 -4.99
CA ILE A 51 -11.92 0.58 -5.57
C ILE A 51 -10.59 -0.15 -5.74
N GLY A 52 -9.50 0.56 -6.07
CA GLY A 52 -8.17 0.00 -6.31
C GLY A 52 -8.00 -0.71 -7.65
N ASP A 53 -9.02 -0.71 -8.51
CA ASP A 53 -8.96 -1.30 -9.85
C ASP A 53 -9.80 -0.48 -10.85
N GLY A 54 -9.53 -0.68 -12.15
CA GLY A 54 -10.26 0.02 -13.21
C GLY A 54 -9.79 1.46 -13.49
N THR A 55 -8.71 1.92 -12.88
CA THR A 55 -8.15 3.28 -12.98
C THR A 55 -7.89 3.71 -14.42
N THR A 56 -7.35 2.85 -15.25
CA THR A 56 -7.17 3.10 -16.68
C THR A 56 -8.51 3.12 -17.42
N GLY A 57 -9.42 2.21 -17.06
CA GLY A 57 -10.72 2.06 -17.71
C GLY A 57 -11.59 3.31 -17.58
N VAL A 58 -11.64 3.91 -16.40
CA VAL A 58 -12.44 5.10 -16.11
C VAL A 58 -11.95 6.32 -16.91
N VAL A 59 -10.64 6.49 -17.05
CA VAL A 59 -10.07 7.59 -17.86
C VAL A 59 -10.34 7.41 -19.34
N VAL A 60 -10.20 6.18 -19.86
CA VAL A 60 -10.51 5.86 -21.26
C VAL A 60 -11.99 6.07 -21.55
N LEU A 61 -12.88 5.65 -20.65
CA LEU A 61 -14.31 5.87 -20.79
C LEU A 61 -14.66 7.37 -20.79
N ALA A 62 -14.11 8.13 -19.86
CA ALA A 62 -14.32 9.58 -19.81
C ALA A 62 -13.82 10.25 -21.09
N GLY A 63 -12.63 9.89 -21.57
CA GLY A 63 -12.10 10.40 -22.83
C GLY A 63 -13.00 10.08 -24.04
N ALA A 64 -13.49 8.84 -24.14
CA ALA A 64 -14.39 8.44 -25.21
C ALA A 64 -15.74 9.20 -25.16
N LEU A 65 -16.30 9.44 -23.96
CA LEU A 65 -17.51 10.24 -23.80
C LEU A 65 -17.28 11.70 -24.20
N LEU A 66 -16.16 12.30 -23.82
CA LEU A 66 -15.81 13.66 -24.20
C LEU A 66 -15.61 13.80 -25.73
N GLU A 67 -14.99 12.82 -26.38
CA GLU A 67 -14.85 12.80 -27.84
C GLU A 67 -16.23 12.76 -28.54
N GLN A 68 -17.18 11.98 -28.03
CA GLN A 68 -18.52 11.96 -28.59
C GLN A 68 -19.27 13.27 -28.30
N ALA A 69 -19.09 13.85 -27.10
CA ALA A 69 -19.64 15.15 -26.77
C ALA A 69 -19.17 16.23 -27.73
N GLN A 70 -17.89 16.25 -28.07
CA GLN A 70 -17.34 17.19 -29.05
C GLN A 70 -18.02 17.04 -30.43
N LYS A 71 -18.20 15.83 -30.93
CA LYS A 71 -18.91 15.56 -32.19
C LYS A 71 -20.33 16.04 -32.18
N LEU A 72 -21.00 15.99 -31.03
CA LEU A 72 -22.38 16.50 -30.88
C LEU A 72 -22.42 18.03 -30.82
N LEU A 73 -21.45 18.67 -30.17
CA LEU A 73 -21.28 20.13 -30.17
C LEU A 73 -21.02 20.65 -31.60
N ASP A 74 -20.20 19.98 -32.37
CA ASP A 74 -19.90 20.33 -33.78
C ASP A 74 -21.15 20.24 -34.68
N LYS A 75 -22.11 19.38 -34.30
CA LYS A 75 -23.45 19.31 -34.97
C LYS A 75 -24.41 20.36 -34.49
N GLY A 76 -24.05 21.26 -33.57
CA GLY A 76 -24.84 22.36 -33.09
C GLY A 76 -25.78 22.03 -31.91
N LEU A 77 -25.61 20.85 -31.25
CA LEU A 77 -26.35 20.55 -30.04
C LEU A 77 -25.85 21.41 -28.87
N HIS A 78 -26.78 21.87 -28.06
CA HIS A 78 -26.46 22.68 -26.90
C HIS A 78 -25.82 21.80 -25.78
N PRO A 79 -24.75 22.26 -25.09
CA PRO A 79 -24.05 21.49 -24.05
C PRO A 79 -24.99 20.92 -22.98
N LEU A 80 -26.01 21.66 -22.54
CA LEU A 80 -26.97 21.19 -21.54
C LEU A 80 -27.73 19.93 -21.99
N GLN A 81 -28.09 19.86 -23.28
CA GLN A 81 -28.79 18.69 -23.84
C GLN A 81 -27.88 17.45 -23.85
N ILE A 82 -26.59 17.64 -24.09
CA ILE A 82 -25.59 16.57 -24.06
C ILE A 82 -25.44 16.06 -22.62
N ILE A 83 -25.37 16.96 -21.62
CA ILE A 83 -25.30 16.62 -20.21
C ILE A 83 -26.51 15.81 -19.77
N GLU A 84 -27.73 16.28 -20.09
CA GLU A 84 -28.96 15.54 -19.80
C GLU A 84 -28.98 14.16 -20.46
N GLY A 85 -28.42 14.05 -21.66
CA GLY A 85 -28.28 12.77 -22.36
C GLY A 85 -27.33 11.82 -21.63
N PHE A 86 -26.21 12.32 -21.13
CA PHE A 86 -25.28 11.52 -20.35
C PHE A 86 -25.88 11.09 -19.01
N ASP A 87 -26.60 11.94 -18.30
CA ASP A 87 -27.29 11.61 -17.06
C ASP A 87 -28.31 10.47 -17.24
N LYS A 88 -29.11 10.56 -18.32
CA LYS A 88 -30.07 9.50 -18.67
C LYS A 88 -29.36 8.20 -19.05
N GLY A 89 -28.29 8.31 -19.83
CA GLY A 89 -27.45 7.17 -20.23
C GLY A 89 -26.80 6.49 -19.04
N CYS A 90 -26.31 7.27 -18.08
CA CYS A 90 -25.72 6.75 -16.85
C CYS A 90 -26.74 5.94 -16.03
N LYS A 91 -27.94 6.49 -15.79
CA LYS A 91 -29.01 5.78 -15.08
C LYS A 91 -29.37 4.47 -15.77
N TYR A 92 -29.58 4.50 -17.07
CA TYR A 92 -29.88 3.30 -17.84
C TYR A 92 -28.75 2.26 -17.79
N ALA A 93 -27.50 2.71 -17.83
CA ALA A 93 -26.35 1.83 -17.71
C ALA A 93 -26.26 1.16 -16.32
N LEU A 94 -26.55 1.91 -15.25
CA LEU A 94 -26.56 1.39 -13.88
C LEU A 94 -27.67 0.35 -13.70
N ASP A 95 -28.90 0.62 -14.19
CA ASP A 95 -30.01 -0.31 -14.11
C ASP A 95 -29.68 -1.63 -14.83
N ASN A 96 -29.10 -1.56 -16.04
CA ASN A 96 -28.67 -2.74 -16.78
C ASN A 96 -27.51 -3.48 -16.07
N LEU A 97 -26.62 -2.78 -15.43
CA LEU A 97 -25.50 -3.36 -14.70
C LEU A 97 -26.01 -4.19 -13.51
N ASP A 98 -27.04 -3.71 -12.84
CA ASP A 98 -27.71 -4.44 -11.76
C ASP A 98 -28.39 -5.74 -12.25
N GLU A 99 -28.89 -5.77 -13.48
CA GLU A 99 -29.47 -6.99 -14.07
C GLU A 99 -28.44 -8.04 -14.47
N ILE A 100 -27.27 -7.60 -14.97
CA ILE A 100 -26.23 -8.53 -15.49
C ILE A 100 -25.16 -8.93 -14.47
N LYS A 101 -25.09 -8.21 -13.33
CA LYS A 101 -24.10 -8.50 -12.30
C LYS A 101 -24.27 -9.91 -11.73
N LYS A 102 -23.16 -10.58 -11.47
CA LYS A 102 -23.14 -11.85 -10.72
C LYS A 102 -22.77 -11.57 -9.27
N GLU A 103 -23.65 -11.91 -8.36
CA GLU A 103 -23.34 -11.87 -6.94
C GLU A 103 -22.54 -13.11 -6.55
N ILE A 104 -21.34 -12.90 -6.04
CA ILE A 104 -20.52 -13.97 -5.45
C ILE A 104 -20.65 -13.82 -3.94
N LYS A 105 -21.34 -14.78 -3.33
CA LYS A 105 -21.40 -14.86 -1.86
C LYS A 105 -20.13 -15.56 -1.41
N PHE A 106 -19.30 -14.88 -0.66
CA PHE A 106 -18.14 -15.47 -0.03
C PHE A 106 -18.30 -15.43 1.49
N ASP A 107 -17.84 -16.48 2.12
CA ASP A 107 -17.63 -16.52 3.57
C ASP A 107 -16.13 -16.44 3.82
N THR A 108 -15.72 -15.95 4.96
CA THR A 108 -14.31 -15.90 5.40
C THR A 108 -13.63 -17.28 5.32
N ASN A 109 -14.43 -18.34 5.31
CA ASN A 109 -13.95 -19.71 5.13
C ASN A 109 -13.79 -20.15 3.65
N GLN A 110 -14.28 -19.36 2.69
CA GLN A 110 -14.20 -19.66 1.24
C GLN A 110 -13.14 -18.80 0.56
N ILE A 111 -11.89 -19.00 0.93
CA ILE A 111 -10.72 -18.25 0.45
C ILE A 111 -10.53 -18.37 -1.07
N GLU A 112 -10.97 -19.49 -1.69
CA GLU A 112 -10.77 -19.74 -3.12
C GLU A 112 -11.49 -18.75 -4.03
N GLU A 113 -12.67 -18.27 -3.67
CA GLU A 113 -13.38 -17.25 -4.48
C GLU A 113 -12.69 -15.89 -4.40
N LEU A 114 -12.16 -15.53 -3.23
CA LEU A 114 -11.35 -14.32 -3.05
C LEU A 114 -10.06 -14.42 -3.86
N LYS A 115 -9.39 -15.58 -3.85
CA LYS A 115 -8.19 -15.80 -4.66
C LYS A 115 -8.48 -15.68 -6.16
N LYS A 116 -9.63 -16.14 -6.65
CA LYS A 116 -10.04 -15.97 -8.06
C LYS A 116 -10.22 -14.48 -8.41
N ALA A 117 -10.85 -13.71 -7.55
CA ALA A 117 -11.01 -12.27 -7.74
C ALA A 117 -9.64 -11.57 -7.77
N ALA A 118 -8.78 -11.86 -6.81
CA ALA A 118 -7.42 -11.33 -6.76
C ALA A 118 -6.59 -11.71 -8.00
N LYS A 119 -6.67 -12.96 -8.47
CA LYS A 119 -6.01 -13.40 -9.71
C LYS A 119 -6.50 -12.61 -10.93
N THR A 120 -7.79 -12.33 -11.01
CA THR A 120 -8.36 -11.54 -12.11
C THR A 120 -7.79 -10.13 -12.14
N ALA A 121 -7.68 -9.48 -10.97
CA ALA A 121 -7.06 -8.14 -10.87
C ALA A 121 -5.56 -8.16 -11.19
N LEU A 122 -4.84 -9.22 -10.77
CA LEU A 122 -3.40 -9.35 -10.98
C LEU A 122 -3.00 -9.79 -12.40
N CYS A 123 -3.91 -10.33 -13.20
CA CYS A 123 -3.59 -10.86 -14.53
C CYS A 123 -3.09 -9.80 -15.51
N SER A 124 -3.39 -8.53 -15.27
CA SER A 124 -2.94 -7.39 -16.08
C SER A 124 -1.75 -6.65 -15.50
N LYS A 125 -1.23 -7.05 -14.35
CA LYS A 125 -0.15 -6.34 -13.64
C LYS A 125 1.21 -6.99 -13.91
N VAL A 126 2.29 -6.27 -13.57
CA VAL A 126 3.69 -6.72 -13.73
C VAL A 126 3.94 -8.10 -13.10
N VAL A 127 3.22 -8.41 -12.03
CA VAL A 127 3.32 -9.67 -11.29
C VAL A 127 2.51 -10.83 -11.86
N SER A 128 1.95 -10.69 -13.06
CA SER A 128 1.08 -11.70 -13.70
C SER A 128 1.67 -13.10 -13.80
N LYS A 129 3.01 -13.23 -13.90
CA LYS A 129 3.70 -14.53 -13.92
C LYS A 129 3.56 -15.31 -12.62
N TYR A 130 3.38 -14.63 -11.50
CA TYR A 130 3.32 -15.19 -10.16
C TYR A 130 1.96 -14.92 -9.49
N GLN A 131 0.92 -14.76 -10.30
CA GLN A 131 -0.42 -14.35 -9.84
C GLN A 131 -1.00 -15.28 -8.76
N ASP A 132 -0.70 -16.58 -8.79
CA ASP A 132 -1.18 -17.52 -7.78
C ASP A 132 -0.62 -17.19 -6.39
N LYS A 133 0.68 -16.98 -6.31
CA LYS A 133 1.36 -16.64 -5.07
C LYS A 133 0.94 -15.25 -4.56
N PHE A 134 0.90 -14.26 -5.44
CA PHE A 134 0.51 -12.91 -5.05
C PHE A 134 -0.97 -12.82 -4.65
N ALA A 135 -1.86 -13.55 -5.32
CA ALA A 135 -3.26 -13.64 -4.92
C ALA A 135 -3.43 -14.26 -3.53
N GLU A 136 -2.65 -15.29 -3.22
CA GLU A 136 -2.66 -15.90 -1.89
C GLU A 136 -2.14 -14.93 -0.82
N ILE A 137 -1.02 -14.26 -1.07
CA ILE A 137 -0.46 -13.27 -0.16
C ILE A 137 -1.46 -12.12 0.07
N ALA A 138 -2.05 -11.58 -1.00
CA ALA A 138 -3.00 -10.47 -0.92
C ALA A 138 -4.25 -10.84 -0.10
N VAL A 139 -4.86 -12.00 -0.40
CA VAL A 139 -6.05 -12.47 0.31
C VAL A 139 -5.73 -12.72 1.79
N ASN A 140 -4.63 -13.39 2.11
CA ASN A 140 -4.26 -13.65 3.49
C ASN A 140 -3.93 -12.36 4.25
N ALA A 141 -3.25 -11.40 3.62
CA ALA A 141 -2.97 -10.10 4.23
C ALA A 141 -4.26 -9.33 4.56
N VAL A 142 -5.20 -9.29 3.62
CA VAL A 142 -6.51 -8.64 3.82
C VAL A 142 -7.31 -9.33 4.93
N LEU A 143 -7.37 -10.66 4.94
CA LEU A 143 -8.08 -11.41 5.96
C LEU A 143 -7.47 -11.26 7.36
N ALA A 144 -6.15 -11.08 7.45
CA ALA A 144 -5.47 -10.86 8.72
C ALA A 144 -5.85 -9.53 9.40
N VAL A 145 -6.22 -8.50 8.62
CA VAL A 145 -6.59 -7.17 9.13
C VAL A 145 -8.09 -6.88 9.03
N ALA A 146 -8.88 -7.79 8.44
CA ALA A 146 -10.31 -7.63 8.26
C ALA A 146 -11.07 -7.69 9.59
N ASP A 147 -11.91 -6.70 9.84
CA ASP A 147 -12.87 -6.72 10.94
C ASP A 147 -14.20 -7.30 10.47
N SER A 148 -14.43 -8.57 10.81
CA SER A 148 -15.67 -9.29 10.44
C SER A 148 -16.93 -8.67 11.03
N SER A 149 -16.84 -7.96 12.16
CA SER A 149 -17.99 -7.32 12.81
C SER A 149 -18.41 -6.04 12.08
N ARG A 150 -17.47 -5.28 11.59
CA ARG A 150 -17.68 -4.02 10.87
C ARG A 150 -17.78 -4.20 9.35
N LYS A 151 -17.40 -5.36 8.85
CA LYS A 151 -17.23 -5.65 7.40
C LYS A 151 -16.35 -4.63 6.71
N ASP A 152 -15.26 -4.28 7.36
CA ASP A 152 -14.33 -3.25 6.96
C ASP A 152 -12.89 -3.79 6.99
N VAL A 153 -12.04 -3.20 6.17
CA VAL A 153 -10.61 -3.55 6.08
C VAL A 153 -9.79 -2.28 6.17
N ASN A 154 -8.98 -2.16 7.20
CA ASN A 154 -8.05 -1.05 7.32
C ASN A 154 -6.73 -1.40 6.62
N PHE A 155 -6.54 -0.90 5.40
CA PHE A 155 -5.34 -1.14 4.59
C PHE A 155 -4.07 -0.53 5.19
N ASP A 156 -4.16 0.51 6.03
CA ASP A 156 -3.00 1.11 6.70
C ASP A 156 -2.28 0.14 7.63
N LEU A 157 -2.96 -0.94 8.04
CA LEU A 157 -2.38 -2.01 8.84
C LEU A 157 -1.52 -2.98 8.01
N ILE A 158 -1.66 -2.96 6.67
CA ILE A 158 -0.85 -3.79 5.76
C ILE A 158 0.38 -3.00 5.35
N LYS A 159 1.52 -3.32 5.96
CA LYS A 159 2.78 -2.63 5.65
C LYS A 159 3.58 -3.40 4.61
N ILE A 160 3.84 -2.77 3.47
CA ILE A 160 4.71 -3.29 2.43
C ILE A 160 6.12 -2.74 2.65
N VAL A 161 7.10 -3.62 2.80
CA VAL A 161 8.50 -3.25 2.97
C VAL A 161 9.31 -3.78 1.78
N GLY A 162 9.86 -2.86 1.00
CA GLY A 162 10.76 -3.18 -0.10
C GLY A 162 12.19 -3.36 0.40
N LYS A 163 12.88 -4.40 -0.09
CA LYS A 163 14.30 -4.64 0.18
C LYS A 163 15.04 -4.91 -1.11
N VAL A 164 16.19 -4.29 -1.27
CA VAL A 164 17.04 -4.48 -2.46
C VAL A 164 17.64 -5.87 -2.47
N GLY A 165 17.59 -6.53 -3.63
CA GLY A 165 18.11 -7.90 -3.84
C GLY A 165 16.99 -8.94 -3.90
N GLY A 166 17.33 -10.18 -4.30
CA GLY A 166 16.36 -11.25 -4.48
C GLY A 166 15.51 -11.14 -5.75
N ASN A 167 14.51 -11.98 -5.86
CA ASN A 167 13.56 -12.05 -6.96
C ASN A 167 12.14 -11.82 -6.49
N LEU A 168 11.21 -11.58 -7.42
CA LEU A 168 9.78 -11.49 -7.10
C LEU A 168 9.22 -12.77 -6.44
N GLU A 169 9.85 -13.91 -6.69
CA GLU A 169 9.49 -15.18 -6.04
C GLU A 169 9.81 -15.21 -4.54
N ASP A 170 10.72 -14.38 -4.08
CA ASP A 170 11.15 -14.35 -2.67
C ASP A 170 10.19 -13.54 -1.79
N ILE A 171 9.20 -12.87 -2.38
CA ILE A 171 8.18 -12.12 -1.64
C ILE A 171 7.37 -13.09 -0.77
N GLN A 172 7.19 -12.71 0.48
CA GLN A 172 6.45 -13.51 1.46
C GLN A 172 5.63 -12.63 2.40
N LEU A 173 4.50 -13.15 2.83
CA LEU A 173 3.70 -12.56 3.89
C LEU A 173 4.32 -12.92 5.24
N ILE A 174 4.54 -11.91 6.07
CA ILE A 174 4.99 -12.08 7.44
C ILE A 174 3.81 -11.81 8.36
N GLU A 175 3.39 -12.83 9.10
CA GLU A 175 2.36 -12.68 10.15
C GLU A 175 3.00 -12.05 11.39
N GLY A 176 3.11 -10.74 11.39
CA GLY A 176 3.77 -10.00 12.45
C GLY A 176 4.24 -8.62 12.00
N ILE A 177 5.22 -8.08 12.70
CA ILE A 177 5.76 -6.75 12.44
C ILE A 177 7.15 -6.89 11.81
N VAL A 178 7.36 -6.22 10.68
CA VAL A 178 8.67 -6.08 10.05
C VAL A 178 9.28 -4.73 10.45
N LEU A 179 10.42 -4.79 11.14
CA LEU A 179 11.18 -3.61 11.53
C LEU A 179 12.43 -3.51 10.64
N ASP A 180 12.54 -2.41 9.91
CA ASP A 180 13.75 -2.12 9.12
C ASP A 180 14.84 -1.52 10.03
N LYS A 181 15.31 -2.36 10.95
CA LYS A 181 16.35 -2.01 11.91
C LYS A 181 17.24 -3.22 12.19
N GLU A 182 18.50 -2.95 12.37
CA GLU A 182 19.46 -3.96 12.82
C GLU A 182 19.44 -4.11 14.34
N MET A 183 20.00 -5.23 14.81
CA MET A 183 20.23 -5.42 16.24
C MET A 183 21.15 -4.34 16.79
N SER A 184 20.86 -3.84 17.98
CA SER A 184 21.62 -2.74 18.59
C SER A 184 23.07 -3.12 18.94
N HIS A 185 23.39 -4.40 19.01
CA HIS A 185 24.75 -4.87 19.28
C HIS A 185 25.08 -6.12 18.45
N PRO A 186 26.30 -6.21 17.85
CA PRO A 186 26.69 -7.34 17.00
C PRO A 186 26.69 -8.73 17.69
N GLN A 187 26.84 -8.76 19.02
CA GLN A 187 26.83 -10.01 19.81
C GLN A 187 25.42 -10.48 20.16
N MET A 188 24.38 -9.70 19.83
CA MET A 188 22.99 -10.14 20.06
C MET A 188 22.64 -11.31 19.15
N PRO A 189 21.88 -12.30 19.63
CA PRO A 189 21.44 -13.42 18.81
C PRO A 189 20.53 -12.91 17.68
N LYS A 190 20.83 -13.33 16.45
CA LYS A 190 20.07 -12.92 15.26
C LYS A 190 18.69 -13.59 15.16
N LYS A 191 18.51 -14.71 15.88
CA LYS A 191 17.26 -15.48 15.90
C LYS A 191 17.00 -15.98 17.32
N VAL A 192 15.80 -15.73 17.82
CA VAL A 192 15.32 -16.24 19.10
C VAL A 192 13.99 -16.93 18.84
N SER A 193 13.87 -18.21 19.21
CA SER A 193 12.62 -18.98 19.15
C SER A 193 11.91 -18.89 20.50
N ASP A 194 10.57 -18.90 20.47
CA ASP A 194 9.73 -18.82 21.67
C ASP A 194 10.08 -17.64 22.59
N ALA A 195 10.32 -16.48 21.96
CA ALA A 195 10.76 -15.28 22.64
C ALA A 195 9.62 -14.62 23.44
N SER A 196 9.92 -14.26 24.70
CA SER A 196 9.11 -13.33 25.44
C SER A 196 9.44 -11.91 25.01
N ILE A 197 8.45 -11.18 24.48
CA ILE A 197 8.65 -9.83 23.94
C ILE A 197 8.14 -8.80 24.94
N CYS A 198 8.98 -7.86 25.33
CA CYS A 198 8.61 -6.72 26.14
C CYS A 198 8.66 -5.45 25.29
N ILE A 199 7.54 -4.71 25.23
CA ILE A 199 7.45 -3.43 24.52
C ILE A 199 7.55 -2.32 25.56
N LEU A 200 8.60 -1.52 25.48
CA LEU A 200 8.85 -0.40 26.38
C LEU A 200 8.50 0.93 25.68
N ASN A 201 7.78 1.79 26.36
CA ASN A 201 7.52 3.17 25.95
C ASN A 201 8.53 4.17 26.54
N ILE A 202 9.55 3.67 27.21
CA ILE A 202 10.62 4.43 27.84
C ILE A 202 11.97 3.95 27.29
N PRO A 203 12.99 4.81 27.22
CA PRO A 203 14.32 4.42 26.80
C PRO A 203 14.92 3.42 27.80
N PHE A 204 15.43 2.29 27.28
CA PHE A 204 16.17 1.30 28.07
C PHE A 204 17.64 1.73 28.24
N GLU A 205 17.80 2.90 28.90
CA GLU A 205 19.11 3.51 29.17
C GLU A 205 19.22 3.91 30.64
N PRO A 206 20.42 3.91 31.22
CA PRO A 206 20.64 4.52 32.53
C PRO A 206 20.20 6.00 32.52
N PRO A 207 19.65 6.53 33.63
CA PRO A 207 19.21 7.90 33.67
C PRO A 207 20.37 8.85 33.44
N LYS A 208 20.26 9.66 32.39
CA LYS A 208 21.25 10.72 32.08
C LYS A 208 20.99 11.94 32.93
N PRO A 209 21.99 12.56 33.54
CA PRO A 209 21.82 13.81 34.28
C PRO A 209 21.30 14.91 33.34
N LYS A 210 20.34 15.72 33.80
CA LYS A 210 19.72 16.83 33.03
C LYS A 210 20.68 17.99 32.73
N SER A 211 21.84 18.04 33.36
CA SER A 211 22.87 19.08 33.17
C SER A 211 24.18 18.41 32.79
N LYS A 212 25.00 19.14 32.01
CA LYS A 212 26.35 18.71 31.66
C LYS A 212 27.24 18.79 32.90
N TYR A 213 27.28 17.71 33.66
CA TYR A 213 28.29 17.53 34.70
C TYR A 213 29.49 16.79 34.09
N ASN A 214 30.69 17.36 34.28
CA ASN A 214 31.91 16.63 34.04
C ASN A 214 32.14 15.75 35.27
N ILE A 215 32.21 14.47 35.07
CA ILE A 215 32.61 13.52 36.13
C ILE A 215 34.11 13.34 36.03
N ASP A 216 34.83 13.92 36.98
CA ASP A 216 36.27 13.75 37.10
C ASP A 216 36.56 12.34 37.70
N ILE A 217 36.94 11.42 36.85
CA ILE A 217 37.38 10.10 37.27
C ILE A 217 38.85 10.16 37.59
N LYS A 218 39.19 10.16 38.89
CA LYS A 218 40.58 10.25 39.36
C LYS A 218 41.28 8.91 39.59
N SER A 219 40.51 7.82 39.65
CA SER A 219 41.05 6.48 39.86
C SER A 219 40.31 5.40 39.05
N SER A 220 40.98 4.27 38.83
CA SER A 220 40.36 3.09 38.23
C SER A 220 39.21 2.50 39.06
N GLU A 221 39.24 2.75 40.37
CA GLU A 221 38.15 2.35 41.29
C GLU A 221 36.89 3.15 41.12
N ASP A 222 37.01 4.45 40.83
CA ASP A 222 35.87 5.33 40.58
C ASP A 222 35.16 4.98 39.28
N TYR A 223 35.93 4.60 38.28
CA TYR A 223 35.40 4.06 37.02
C TYR A 223 34.60 2.75 37.24
N LYS A 224 35.17 1.84 38.01
CA LYS A 224 34.48 0.57 38.33
C LYS A 224 33.21 0.79 39.09
N LYS A 225 33.15 1.70 40.06
CA LYS A 225 31.93 2.07 40.78
C LYS A 225 30.87 2.68 39.90
N LEU A 226 31.26 3.50 38.93
CA LEU A 226 30.32 4.06 37.95
C LEU A 226 29.73 2.97 37.07
N TYR A 227 30.57 2.12 36.53
CA TYR A 227 30.16 1.00 35.69
C TYR A 227 29.26 0.02 36.43
N GLU A 228 29.56 -0.31 37.70
CA GLU A 228 28.71 -1.14 38.54
C GLU A 228 27.34 -0.52 38.79
N LYS A 229 27.26 0.80 38.97
CA LYS A 229 25.98 1.50 39.14
C LYS A 229 25.13 1.40 37.88
N GLU A 230 25.70 1.58 36.71
CA GLU A 230 25.00 1.43 35.44
C GLU A 230 24.51 0.00 35.22
N GLN A 231 25.36 -0.98 35.48
CA GLN A 231 25.02 -2.40 35.39
C GLN A 231 23.90 -2.79 36.38
N ASN A 232 23.95 -2.27 37.62
CA ASN A 232 22.92 -2.56 38.61
C ASN A 232 21.58 -1.90 38.27
N TYR A 233 21.61 -0.76 37.59
CA TYR A 233 20.38 -0.15 37.09
C TYR A 233 19.71 -1.04 36.03
N LEU A 234 20.46 -1.52 35.04
CA LEU A 234 19.96 -2.42 34.02
C LEU A 234 19.48 -3.77 34.58
N LYS A 235 20.23 -4.32 35.56
CA LYS A 235 19.82 -5.56 36.24
C LYS A 235 18.48 -5.46 36.95
N LYS A 236 18.15 -4.31 37.54
CA LYS A 236 16.84 -4.08 38.17
C LYS A 236 15.67 -4.25 37.19
N TRP A 237 15.85 -3.89 35.93
CA TRP A 237 14.84 -4.04 34.88
C TRP A 237 14.69 -5.51 34.44
N LEU A 238 15.73 -6.31 34.56
CA LEU A 238 15.71 -7.73 34.20
C LEU A 238 15.07 -8.61 35.31
N THR A 239 14.95 -8.07 36.51
CA THR A 239 14.41 -8.79 37.67
C THR A 239 13.02 -8.31 38.10
N ALA A 240 12.49 -7.29 37.46
CA ALA A 240 11.14 -6.75 37.67
C ALA A 240 10.17 -7.36 36.66
#